data_18f808fc80937f5a30574550b94f293e
#
_entry.id   18f808fc80937f5a30574550b94f293e
#
_cell.length_a   1.000
_cell.length_b   1.000
_cell.length_c   1.000
_cell.angle_alpha   90.00
_cell.angle_beta   90.00
_cell.angle_gamma   90.00
#
_symmetry.space_group_name_H-M   'P 1'
#
loop_
_entity.id
_entity.type
_entity.pdbx_description
1 polymer ?
#
loop_
_entity_poly.entity_id
_entity_poly.type
_entity_poly.pdbx_seq_one_letter_code
_entity_poly.pdbx_strand_id
1 'polypeptide(L)'
;PYQGLLTTLQQSRQQRSQTVDGLTEIMVMRELPSPRTTHRLKRGSYDAPLEPVTAQTPASLPPFPANQPRNRLGLAHWLTGPNHPLTARTTVNRYWQMLFGQGLVSTPEDFGSQGKPPSHPELLDWLAKDFMEHDWNLHYLLKTIVMSATYRQQSTVTESLWERDPDNILLARGPRFQLPAEMLRDNALAVSGLLVNKIGGAPVKPYEVAVSFKPVGRDKGAGLYRRSLYTFWKRTGPAPVM
;
A
#
# COMPACT_ATOMS: atom_id res chain seq x y z
N PRO A 1 -0.98 47.41 -41.24
CA PRO A 1 -1.94 46.98 -40.15
C PRO A 1 -2.08 45.46 -40.05
N TYR A 2 -2.25 44.73 -41.18
CA TYR A 2 -2.50 43.29 -41.21
C TYR A 2 -1.31 42.45 -40.68
N GLN A 3 -0.08 42.78 -41.06
CA GLN A 3 1.11 42.05 -40.57
C GLN A 3 1.30 42.17 -39.05
N GLY A 4 1.01 43.34 -38.45
CA GLY A 4 1.07 43.53 -37.02
C GLY A 4 0.07 42.63 -36.24
N LEU A 5 -1.15 42.49 -36.77
CA LEU A 5 -2.16 41.60 -36.19
C LEU A 5 -1.76 40.14 -36.30
N LEU A 6 -1.15 39.71 -37.40
CA LEU A 6 -0.64 38.35 -37.55
C LEU A 6 0.48 38.05 -36.56
N THR A 7 1.41 38.96 -36.36
CA THR A 7 2.50 38.81 -35.39
C THR A 7 1.96 38.68 -33.96
N THR A 8 1.00 39.56 -33.59
CA THR A 8 0.34 39.48 -32.26
C THR A 8 -0.39 38.15 -32.06
N LEU A 9 -1.11 37.69 -33.08
CA LEU A 9 -1.79 36.41 -33.03
C LEU A 9 -0.82 35.24 -32.87
N GLN A 10 0.29 35.24 -33.60
CA GLN A 10 1.32 34.22 -33.49
C GLN A 10 1.96 34.21 -32.09
N GLN A 11 2.29 35.36 -31.54
CA GLN A 11 2.83 35.51 -30.19
C GLN A 11 1.87 35.00 -29.15
N SER A 12 0.58 35.37 -29.24
CA SER A 12 -0.46 34.88 -28.31
C SER A 12 -0.63 33.35 -28.38
N ARG A 13 -0.60 32.77 -29.58
CA ARG A 13 -0.65 31.32 -29.78
C ARG A 13 0.58 30.63 -29.18
N GLN A 14 1.76 31.18 -29.36
CA GLN A 14 2.99 30.64 -28.80
C GLN A 14 3.01 30.72 -27.27
N GLN A 15 2.58 31.82 -26.68
CA GLN A 15 2.44 31.96 -25.23
C GLN A 15 1.44 30.95 -24.66
N ARG A 16 0.28 30.78 -25.33
CA ARG A 16 -0.69 29.77 -24.93
C ARG A 16 -0.09 28.35 -24.98
N SER A 17 0.60 28.00 -26.07
CA SER A 17 1.25 26.70 -26.21
C SER A 17 2.26 26.47 -25.07
N GLN A 18 3.16 27.43 -24.84
CA GLN A 18 4.15 27.35 -23.76
C GLN A 18 3.51 27.17 -22.38
N THR A 19 2.40 27.88 -22.13
CA THR A 19 1.67 27.73 -20.86
C THR A 19 1.05 26.35 -20.74
N VAL A 20 0.37 25.85 -21.78
CA VAL A 20 -0.28 24.54 -21.79
C VAL A 20 0.76 23.42 -21.69
N ASP A 21 1.83 23.49 -22.46
CA ASP A 21 2.92 22.50 -22.49
C ASP A 21 3.69 22.45 -21.15
N GLY A 22 3.68 23.56 -20.41
CA GLY A 22 4.26 23.63 -19.06
C GLY A 22 3.39 23.04 -17.95
N LEU A 23 2.12 22.75 -18.23
CA LEU A 23 1.23 22.13 -17.22
C LEU A 23 1.52 20.63 -17.11
N THR A 24 1.66 20.17 -15.88
CA THR A 24 1.78 18.73 -15.62
C THR A 24 0.40 18.08 -15.74
N GLU A 25 0.21 17.30 -16.79
CA GLU A 25 -1.00 16.52 -16.97
C GLU A 25 -0.86 15.15 -16.30
N ILE A 26 -1.90 14.74 -15.56
CA ILE A 26 -2.00 13.42 -14.96
C ILE A 26 -3.29 12.75 -15.40
N MET A 27 -3.22 11.45 -15.64
CA MET A 27 -4.41 10.66 -15.90
C MET A 27 -5.20 10.48 -14.61
N VAL A 28 -6.49 10.84 -14.62
CA VAL A 28 -7.41 10.63 -13.51
C VAL A 28 -8.54 9.70 -13.91
N MET A 29 -8.94 8.85 -12.98
CA MET A 29 -10.13 8.02 -13.19
C MET A 29 -11.39 8.87 -13.01
N ARG A 30 -12.25 8.86 -14.04
CA ARG A 30 -13.55 9.55 -14.02
C ARG A 30 -14.66 8.57 -14.34
N GLU A 31 -15.77 8.71 -13.64
CA GLU A 31 -16.97 7.93 -13.96
C GLU A 31 -17.52 8.34 -15.33
N LEU A 32 -17.96 7.37 -16.12
CA LEU A 32 -18.65 7.64 -17.36
C LEU A 32 -20.07 8.16 -17.08
N PRO A 33 -20.61 9.09 -17.90
CA PRO A 33 -21.98 9.55 -17.76
C PRO A 33 -23.02 8.41 -17.85
N SER A 34 -22.71 7.40 -18.64
CA SER A 34 -23.48 6.16 -18.75
C SER A 34 -22.54 4.96 -18.58
N PRO A 35 -22.82 4.03 -17.68
CA PRO A 35 -22.01 2.83 -17.49
C PRO A 35 -21.94 2.01 -18.78
N ARG A 36 -20.77 1.49 -19.10
CA ARG A 36 -20.60 0.55 -20.21
C ARG A 36 -21.31 -0.76 -19.88
N THR A 37 -22.05 -1.34 -20.82
CA THR A 37 -22.61 -2.66 -20.68
C THR A 37 -21.49 -3.68 -20.50
N THR A 38 -21.56 -4.42 -19.41
CA THR A 38 -20.59 -5.48 -19.06
C THR A 38 -21.31 -6.83 -19.08
N HIS A 39 -20.65 -7.85 -19.56
CA HIS A 39 -21.20 -9.20 -19.66
C HIS A 39 -20.36 -10.18 -18.85
N ARG A 40 -21.00 -11.21 -18.32
CA ARG A 40 -20.30 -12.41 -17.90
C ARG A 40 -19.68 -13.08 -19.12
N LEU A 41 -18.44 -13.54 -19.01
CA LEU A 41 -17.74 -14.16 -20.13
C LEU A 41 -17.72 -15.68 -19.96
N LYS A 42 -17.93 -16.41 -21.05
CA LYS A 42 -17.81 -17.87 -21.05
C LYS A 42 -16.35 -18.25 -20.81
N ARG A 43 -16.07 -18.86 -19.66
CA ARG A 43 -14.71 -19.24 -19.23
C ARG A 43 -13.67 -18.11 -19.31
N GLY A 44 -14.11 -16.84 -19.18
CA GLY A 44 -13.23 -15.67 -19.26
C GLY A 44 -12.83 -15.25 -20.68
N SER A 45 -13.37 -15.89 -21.72
CA SER A 45 -13.05 -15.58 -23.12
C SER A 45 -13.72 -14.26 -23.54
N TYR A 46 -12.93 -13.28 -23.95
CA TYR A 46 -13.40 -11.91 -24.26
C TYR A 46 -14.34 -11.86 -25.47
N ASP A 47 -14.25 -12.83 -26.37
CA ASP A 47 -15.03 -12.99 -27.59
C ASP A 47 -16.32 -13.80 -27.39
N ALA A 48 -16.55 -14.32 -26.20
CA ALA A 48 -17.72 -15.11 -25.84
C ALA A 48 -18.57 -14.49 -24.71
N PRO A 49 -19.21 -13.31 -24.95
CA PRO A 49 -20.05 -12.66 -23.94
C PRO A 49 -21.33 -13.48 -23.71
N LEU A 50 -21.71 -13.59 -22.43
CA LEU A 50 -22.97 -14.17 -21.96
C LEU A 50 -23.93 -13.05 -21.55
N GLU A 51 -24.76 -13.30 -20.54
CA GLU A 51 -25.73 -12.33 -20.04
C GLU A 51 -25.07 -11.03 -19.52
N PRO A 52 -25.76 -9.89 -19.70
CA PRO A 52 -25.29 -8.62 -19.13
C PRO A 52 -25.33 -8.66 -17.60
N VAL A 53 -24.33 -8.04 -16.98
CA VAL A 53 -24.21 -7.92 -15.53
C VAL A 53 -24.10 -6.46 -15.11
N THR A 54 -24.60 -6.14 -13.92
CA THR A 54 -24.47 -4.83 -13.29
C THR A 54 -23.48 -4.91 -12.12
N ALA A 55 -22.94 -3.75 -11.69
CA ALA A 55 -22.08 -3.66 -10.54
C ALA A 55 -22.82 -4.15 -9.27
N GLN A 56 -22.27 -5.18 -8.63
CA GLN A 56 -22.85 -5.82 -7.44
C GLN A 56 -21.72 -6.23 -6.48
N THR A 57 -22.09 -6.46 -5.22
CA THR A 57 -21.22 -7.06 -4.20
C THR A 57 -21.52 -8.56 -4.06
N PRO A 58 -20.57 -9.38 -3.58
CA PRO A 58 -20.81 -10.81 -3.33
C PRO A 58 -22.01 -11.02 -2.41
N ALA A 59 -22.88 -11.98 -2.75
CA ALA A 59 -24.08 -12.28 -1.96
C ALA A 59 -23.79 -12.81 -0.54
N SER A 60 -22.59 -13.35 -0.33
CA SER A 60 -22.11 -13.83 0.98
C SER A 60 -21.64 -12.72 1.92
N LEU A 61 -21.52 -11.49 1.43
CA LEU A 61 -21.10 -10.32 2.20
C LEU A 61 -22.29 -9.38 2.45
N PRO A 62 -22.16 -8.41 3.37
CA PRO A 62 -23.22 -7.45 3.62
C PRO A 62 -23.71 -6.78 2.34
N PRO A 63 -25.03 -6.51 2.21
CA PRO A 63 -25.57 -5.92 1.00
C PRO A 63 -24.99 -4.51 0.75
N PHE A 64 -24.91 -4.14 -0.52
CA PHE A 64 -24.49 -2.79 -0.90
C PHE A 64 -25.51 -1.76 -0.39
N PRO A 65 -25.08 -0.66 0.27
CA PRO A 65 -25.98 0.32 0.84
C PRO A 65 -26.89 0.95 -0.21
N ALA A 66 -28.19 0.95 0.01
CA ALA A 66 -29.18 1.46 -0.95
C ALA A 66 -29.06 2.97 -1.20
N ASN A 67 -28.52 3.71 -0.24
CA ASN A 67 -28.31 5.16 -0.30
C ASN A 67 -26.98 5.57 -0.95
N GLN A 68 -26.17 4.62 -1.43
CA GLN A 68 -24.90 4.90 -2.08
C GLN A 68 -24.97 4.66 -3.60
N PRO A 69 -24.31 5.50 -4.41
CA PRO A 69 -24.23 5.28 -5.85
C PRO A 69 -23.40 4.03 -6.16
N ARG A 70 -23.83 3.23 -7.14
CA ARG A 70 -23.10 2.02 -7.58
C ARG A 70 -21.89 2.38 -8.45
N ASN A 71 -20.94 3.08 -7.87
CA ASN A 71 -19.68 3.51 -8.46
C ASN A 71 -18.51 3.25 -7.50
N ARG A 72 -17.33 3.72 -7.84
CA ARG A 72 -16.11 3.53 -7.00
C ARG A 72 -16.23 4.15 -5.62
N LEU A 73 -16.88 5.31 -5.50
CA LEU A 73 -17.08 5.96 -4.21
C LEU A 73 -18.01 5.13 -3.32
N GLY A 74 -19.14 4.68 -3.86
CA GLY A 74 -20.04 3.80 -3.12
C GLY A 74 -19.39 2.47 -2.73
N LEU A 75 -18.53 1.90 -3.61
CA LEU A 75 -17.75 0.72 -3.26
C LEU A 75 -16.77 1.00 -2.11
N ALA A 76 -16.10 2.15 -2.11
CA ALA A 76 -15.23 2.56 -1.02
C ALA A 76 -15.99 2.65 0.31
N HIS A 77 -17.15 3.29 0.33
CA HIS A 77 -18.00 3.36 1.51
C HIS A 77 -18.48 1.99 1.99
N TRP A 78 -18.80 1.09 1.07
CA TRP A 78 -19.18 -0.28 1.42
C TRP A 78 -18.01 -1.05 2.05
N LEU A 79 -16.79 -0.96 1.46
CA LEU A 79 -15.59 -1.62 1.97
C LEU A 79 -15.17 -1.12 3.36
N THR A 80 -15.34 0.18 3.63
CA THR A 80 -15.00 0.79 4.93
C THR A 80 -16.19 0.88 5.88
N GLY A 81 -17.32 0.32 5.49
CA GLY A 81 -18.52 0.29 6.33
C GLY A 81 -18.33 -0.51 7.61
N PRO A 82 -19.00 -0.12 8.72
CA PRO A 82 -18.79 -0.73 10.04
C PRO A 82 -19.15 -2.22 10.11
N ASN A 83 -20.00 -2.66 9.19
CA ASN A 83 -20.44 -4.07 9.11
C ASN A 83 -19.64 -4.91 8.11
N HIS A 84 -18.63 -4.33 7.44
CA HIS A 84 -17.82 -5.09 6.49
C HIS A 84 -16.86 -6.03 7.24
N PRO A 85 -16.96 -7.36 7.07
CA PRO A 85 -16.28 -8.31 7.95
C PRO A 85 -14.77 -8.42 7.69
N LEU A 86 -14.28 -8.00 6.52
CA LEU A 86 -12.92 -8.33 6.08
C LEU A 86 -11.96 -7.15 6.09
N THR A 87 -12.36 -5.96 5.64
CA THR A 87 -11.41 -4.86 5.36
C THR A 87 -10.55 -4.49 6.58
N ALA A 88 -11.15 -4.31 7.75
CA ALA A 88 -10.40 -4.00 8.96
C ALA A 88 -9.53 -5.17 9.42
N ARG A 89 -10.04 -6.41 9.40
CA ARG A 89 -9.28 -7.60 9.78
C ARG A 89 -8.07 -7.83 8.89
N THR A 90 -8.23 -7.75 7.59
CA THR A 90 -7.12 -7.93 6.64
C THR A 90 -6.07 -6.83 6.78
N THR A 91 -6.50 -5.58 7.01
CA THR A 91 -5.60 -4.45 7.26
C THR A 91 -4.79 -4.66 8.53
N VAL A 92 -5.47 -4.93 9.64
CA VAL A 92 -4.82 -5.19 10.94
C VAL A 92 -3.86 -6.37 10.84
N ASN A 93 -4.27 -7.47 10.20
CA ASN A 93 -3.41 -8.65 10.04
C ASN A 93 -2.11 -8.35 9.29
N ARG A 94 -2.16 -7.51 8.25
CA ARG A 94 -0.97 -7.10 7.50
C ARG A 94 0.00 -6.28 8.34
N TYR A 95 -0.50 -5.33 9.14
CA TYR A 95 0.35 -4.54 10.02
C TYR A 95 0.88 -5.36 11.20
N TRP A 96 0.08 -6.30 11.71
CA TRP A 96 0.54 -7.29 12.68
C TRP A 96 1.70 -8.11 12.12
N GLN A 97 1.55 -8.65 10.91
CA GLN A 97 2.59 -9.41 10.23
C GLN A 97 3.90 -8.60 10.05
N MET A 98 3.80 -7.33 9.71
CA MET A 98 4.98 -6.46 9.58
C MET A 98 5.75 -6.31 10.90
N LEU A 99 5.07 -6.40 12.04
CA LEU A 99 5.66 -6.22 13.37
C LEU A 99 6.08 -7.55 14.03
N PHE A 100 5.38 -8.64 13.74
CA PHE A 100 5.61 -9.95 14.36
C PHE A 100 6.26 -10.97 13.40
N GLY A 101 6.39 -10.65 12.12
CA GLY A 101 6.91 -11.55 11.08
C GLY A 101 5.85 -12.50 10.52
N GLN A 102 4.81 -12.84 11.31
CA GLN A 102 3.69 -13.67 10.90
C GLN A 102 2.37 -12.99 11.29
N GLY A 103 1.35 -13.11 10.42
CA GLY A 103 0.01 -12.60 10.70
C GLY A 103 -0.75 -13.48 11.71
N LEU A 104 -1.74 -12.91 12.39
CA LEU A 104 -2.72 -13.68 13.17
C LEU A 104 -3.45 -14.69 12.29
N VAL A 105 -3.72 -14.31 11.05
CA VAL A 105 -4.05 -15.21 9.93
C VAL A 105 -2.78 -15.40 9.13
N SER A 106 -2.24 -16.62 9.10
CA SER A 106 -0.96 -16.92 8.45
C SER A 106 -1.03 -16.96 6.91
N THR A 107 -2.23 -16.88 6.33
CA THR A 107 -2.51 -16.73 4.90
C THR A 107 -3.07 -15.33 4.63
N PRO A 108 -2.23 -14.27 4.64
CA PRO A 108 -2.71 -12.88 4.58
C PRO A 108 -3.41 -12.51 3.26
N GLU A 109 -3.21 -13.28 2.22
CA GLU A 109 -3.86 -13.17 0.91
C GLU A 109 -5.19 -13.92 0.81
N ASP A 110 -5.48 -14.82 1.77
CA ASP A 110 -6.70 -15.62 1.77
C ASP A 110 -7.32 -15.74 3.18
N PHE A 111 -8.41 -15.01 3.37
CA PHE A 111 -9.27 -15.07 4.56
C PHE A 111 -10.52 -15.92 4.31
N GLY A 112 -10.56 -16.64 3.20
CA GLY A 112 -11.68 -17.46 2.78
C GLY A 112 -11.54 -18.92 3.22
N SER A 113 -12.30 -19.77 2.54
CA SER A 113 -12.41 -21.21 2.89
C SER A 113 -11.13 -22.03 2.64
N GLN A 114 -10.21 -21.53 1.85
CA GLN A 114 -8.91 -22.18 1.59
C GLN A 114 -7.79 -21.60 2.44
N GLY A 115 -8.03 -20.48 3.12
CA GLY A 115 -7.12 -19.87 4.07
C GLY A 115 -7.11 -20.60 5.42
N LYS A 116 -6.16 -20.20 6.27
CA LYS A 116 -6.09 -20.72 7.65
C LYS A 116 -6.92 -19.84 8.59
N PRO A 117 -7.55 -20.43 9.60
CA PRO A 117 -8.23 -19.65 10.64
C PRO A 117 -7.21 -18.81 11.42
N PRO A 118 -7.63 -17.68 12.01
CA PRO A 118 -6.77 -16.88 12.86
C PRO A 118 -6.32 -17.66 14.11
N SER A 119 -5.06 -17.50 14.51
CA SER A 119 -4.51 -18.09 15.73
C SER A 119 -5.17 -17.52 16.98
N HIS A 120 -5.54 -16.25 16.95
CA HIS A 120 -6.19 -15.51 18.04
C HIS A 120 -7.37 -14.70 17.47
N PRO A 121 -8.53 -15.35 17.24
CA PRO A 121 -9.67 -14.70 16.59
C PRO A 121 -10.19 -13.49 17.37
N GLU A 122 -10.30 -13.60 18.68
CA GLU A 122 -10.79 -12.52 19.54
C GLU A 122 -9.86 -11.29 19.52
N LEU A 123 -8.55 -11.50 19.48
CA LEU A 123 -7.57 -10.42 19.36
C LEU A 123 -7.67 -9.73 18.00
N LEU A 124 -7.80 -10.51 16.92
CA LEU A 124 -7.98 -9.95 15.58
C LEU A 124 -9.25 -9.11 15.49
N ASP A 125 -10.34 -9.60 16.05
CA ASP A 125 -11.63 -8.92 16.06
C ASP A 125 -11.60 -7.65 16.89
N TRP A 126 -10.97 -7.70 18.06
CA TRP A 126 -10.81 -6.55 18.93
C TRP A 126 -9.97 -5.46 18.25
N LEU A 127 -8.81 -5.82 17.71
CA LEU A 127 -7.95 -4.86 17.00
C LEU A 127 -8.64 -4.26 15.77
N ALA A 128 -9.39 -5.07 15.02
CA ALA A 128 -10.13 -4.60 13.85
C ALA A 128 -11.23 -3.60 14.22
N LYS A 129 -11.95 -3.87 15.30
CA LYS A 129 -13.00 -2.99 15.81
C LYS A 129 -12.41 -1.70 16.37
N ASP A 130 -11.39 -1.80 17.21
CA ASP A 130 -10.67 -0.66 17.80
C ASP A 130 -10.08 0.26 16.71
N PHE A 131 -9.53 -0.32 15.66
CA PHE A 131 -9.00 0.41 14.51
C PHE A 131 -10.08 1.22 13.76
N MET A 132 -11.27 0.63 13.55
CA MET A 132 -12.40 1.34 12.96
C MET A 132 -12.93 2.45 13.87
N GLU A 133 -13.04 2.20 15.19
CA GLU A 133 -13.52 3.17 16.19
C GLU A 133 -12.57 4.37 16.36
N HIS A 134 -11.30 4.21 16.00
CA HIS A 134 -10.30 5.29 15.95
C HIS A 134 -10.07 5.82 14.52
N ASP A 135 -11.13 5.93 13.72
CA ASP A 135 -11.14 6.53 12.39
C ASP A 135 -10.08 5.96 11.43
N TRP A 136 -9.83 4.67 11.50
CA TRP A 136 -8.81 3.99 10.68
C TRP A 136 -7.41 4.61 10.85
N ASN A 137 -7.09 5.12 12.04
CA ASN A 137 -5.84 5.77 12.34
C ASN A 137 -4.71 4.73 12.48
N LEU A 138 -3.90 4.64 11.44
CA LEU A 138 -2.80 3.69 11.38
C LEU A 138 -1.73 3.93 12.44
N HIS A 139 -1.41 5.19 12.77
CA HIS A 139 -0.43 5.50 13.82
C HIS A 139 -0.93 5.03 15.19
N TYR A 140 -2.21 5.18 15.45
CA TYR A 140 -2.84 4.68 16.68
C TYR A 140 -2.72 3.15 16.75
N LEU A 141 -3.09 2.43 15.69
CA LEU A 141 -2.98 0.97 15.61
C LEU A 141 -1.55 0.49 15.87
N LEU A 142 -0.58 1.06 15.15
CA LEU A 142 0.84 0.71 15.32
C LEU A 142 1.31 0.98 16.75
N LYS A 143 0.96 2.13 17.32
CA LYS A 143 1.31 2.47 18.70
C LYS A 143 0.70 1.47 19.69
N THR A 144 -0.56 1.12 19.52
CA THR A 144 -1.25 0.13 20.38
C THR A 144 -0.51 -1.20 20.35
N ILE A 145 -0.11 -1.68 19.18
CA ILE A 145 0.60 -2.95 19.05
C ILE A 145 2.00 -2.89 19.66
N VAL A 146 2.82 -1.89 19.32
CA VAL A 146 4.22 -1.83 19.78
C VAL A 146 4.35 -1.50 21.28
N MET A 147 3.34 -0.87 21.86
CA MET A 147 3.29 -0.60 23.30
C MET A 147 2.75 -1.77 24.12
N SER A 148 2.20 -2.80 23.46
CA SER A 148 1.67 -3.98 24.15
C SER A 148 2.76 -4.76 24.90
N ALA A 149 2.39 -5.41 25.98
CA ALA A 149 3.28 -6.32 26.70
C ALA A 149 3.79 -7.45 25.81
N THR A 150 2.93 -7.95 24.91
CA THR A 150 3.24 -9.01 23.95
C THR A 150 4.38 -8.63 23.00
N TYR A 151 4.36 -7.42 22.43
CA TYR A 151 5.42 -6.96 21.55
C TYR A 151 6.74 -6.68 22.28
N ARG A 152 6.65 -6.23 23.53
CA ARG A 152 7.80 -5.82 24.36
C ARG A 152 8.45 -6.97 25.12
N GLN A 153 8.01 -8.20 24.91
CA GLN A 153 8.65 -9.39 25.50
C GLN A 153 10.08 -9.57 24.99
N GLN A 154 10.90 -10.28 25.75
CA GLN A 154 12.20 -10.72 25.27
C GLN A 154 12.04 -11.68 24.11
N SER A 155 12.94 -11.60 23.13
CA SER A 155 12.98 -12.50 21.96
C SER A 155 13.82 -13.77 22.21
N THR A 156 14.34 -13.95 23.42
CA THR A 156 15.09 -15.14 23.81
C THR A 156 14.20 -16.38 23.77
N VAL A 157 14.68 -17.45 23.20
CA VAL A 157 13.98 -18.73 23.11
C VAL A 157 14.73 -19.78 23.91
N THR A 158 14.02 -20.54 24.73
CA THR A 158 14.53 -21.76 25.36
C THR A 158 14.25 -22.95 24.46
N GLU A 159 15.02 -24.04 24.62
CA GLU A 159 14.83 -25.25 23.83
C GLU A 159 13.39 -25.79 23.95
N SER A 160 12.85 -25.83 25.13
CA SER A 160 11.45 -26.25 25.38
C SER A 160 10.41 -25.36 24.71
N LEU A 161 10.62 -24.06 24.62
CA LEU A 161 9.75 -23.15 23.90
C LEU A 161 9.87 -23.31 22.38
N TRP A 162 11.10 -23.57 21.91
CA TRP A 162 11.35 -23.84 20.50
C TRP A 162 10.65 -25.12 20.03
N GLU A 163 10.77 -26.20 20.80
CA GLU A 163 10.10 -27.47 20.49
C GLU A 163 8.58 -27.35 20.50
N ARG A 164 8.03 -26.58 21.44
CA ARG A 164 6.58 -26.44 21.62
C ARG A 164 5.93 -25.49 20.62
N ASP A 165 6.58 -24.39 20.31
CA ASP A 165 6.04 -23.30 19.46
C ASP A 165 7.18 -22.66 18.64
N PRO A 166 7.71 -23.36 17.62
CA PRO A 166 8.81 -22.88 16.80
C PRO A 166 8.47 -21.55 16.11
N ASP A 167 7.24 -21.40 15.63
CA ASP A 167 6.77 -20.24 14.86
C ASP A 167 6.25 -19.09 15.74
N ASN A 168 6.32 -19.24 17.08
CA ASN A 168 5.79 -18.26 18.04
C ASN A 168 4.31 -17.89 17.81
N ILE A 169 3.51 -18.87 17.43
CA ILE A 169 2.07 -18.69 17.20
C ILE A 169 1.36 -18.31 18.51
N LEU A 170 1.81 -18.86 19.64
CA LEU A 170 1.25 -18.58 20.97
C LEU A 170 1.71 -17.24 21.56
N LEU A 171 2.54 -16.48 20.85
CA LEU A 171 3.04 -15.17 21.27
C LEU A 171 3.74 -15.17 22.63
N ALA A 172 4.45 -16.26 22.95
CA ALA A 172 5.12 -16.47 24.24
C ALA A 172 6.47 -15.74 24.34
N ARG A 173 6.94 -15.13 23.26
CA ARG A 173 8.18 -14.33 23.18
C ARG A 173 8.03 -13.16 22.20
N GLY A 174 8.91 -12.19 22.29
CA GLY A 174 9.01 -11.09 21.33
C GLY A 174 9.36 -11.59 19.91
N PRO A 175 8.99 -10.85 18.86
CA PRO A 175 9.27 -11.24 17.49
C PRO A 175 10.78 -11.26 17.20
N ARG A 176 11.21 -12.20 16.37
CA ARG A 176 12.59 -12.32 15.93
C ARG A 176 12.61 -12.73 14.47
N PHE A 177 12.78 -11.77 13.58
CA PHE A 177 12.85 -11.97 12.14
C PHE A 177 13.82 -10.95 11.52
N GLN A 178 14.27 -11.23 10.32
CA GLN A 178 15.13 -10.31 9.58
C GLN A 178 14.31 -9.16 9.00
N LEU A 179 14.73 -7.94 9.30
CA LEU A 179 14.11 -6.75 8.71
C LEU A 179 14.46 -6.64 7.21
N PRO A 180 13.56 -6.11 6.38
CA PRO A 180 13.89 -5.73 5.01
C PRO A 180 15.09 -4.77 4.95
N ALA A 181 15.85 -4.85 3.87
CA ALA A 181 17.06 -4.04 3.70
C ALA A 181 16.79 -2.52 3.79
N GLU A 182 15.64 -2.09 3.28
CA GLU A 182 15.17 -0.71 3.37
C GLU A 182 15.01 -0.24 4.82
N MET A 183 14.43 -1.09 5.66
CA MET A 183 14.24 -0.77 7.08
C MET A 183 15.57 -0.78 7.84
N LEU A 184 16.49 -1.69 7.52
CA LEU A 184 17.84 -1.71 8.11
C LEU A 184 18.60 -0.44 7.78
N ARG A 185 18.56 -0.02 6.52
CA ARG A 185 19.20 1.22 6.08
C ARG A 185 18.59 2.45 6.76
N ASP A 186 17.26 2.54 6.80
CA ASP A 186 16.57 3.67 7.40
C ASP A 186 16.82 3.74 8.92
N ASN A 187 16.89 2.60 9.60
CA ASN A 187 17.26 2.52 11.01
C ASN A 187 18.69 3.01 11.23
N ALA A 188 19.65 2.55 10.42
CA ALA A 188 21.04 3.02 10.52
C ALA A 188 21.15 4.54 10.30
N LEU A 189 20.43 5.09 9.34
CA LEU A 189 20.38 6.54 9.11
C LEU A 189 19.71 7.30 10.27
N ALA A 190 18.67 6.74 10.87
CA ALA A 190 17.99 7.36 12.01
C ALA A 190 18.89 7.38 13.26
N VAL A 191 19.51 6.25 13.60
CA VAL A 191 20.39 6.13 14.78
C VAL A 191 21.64 7.00 14.65
N SER A 192 22.20 7.12 13.42
CA SER A 192 23.36 7.97 13.16
C SER A 192 23.03 9.49 13.08
N GLY A 193 21.74 9.86 13.12
CA GLY A 193 21.31 11.25 12.96
C GLY A 193 21.41 11.80 11.54
N LEU A 194 21.71 10.95 10.56
CA LEU A 194 21.86 11.35 9.16
C LEU A 194 20.55 11.35 8.38
N LEU A 195 19.47 10.78 8.92
CA LEU A 195 18.20 10.64 8.22
C LEU A 195 17.59 11.99 7.83
N VAL A 196 17.41 12.20 6.54
CA VAL A 196 16.70 13.36 5.99
C VAL A 196 15.20 13.04 5.90
N ASN A 197 14.42 13.55 6.86
CA ASN A 197 12.98 13.30 6.96
C ASN A 197 12.17 14.28 6.07
N LYS A 198 12.43 14.27 4.76
CA LYS A 198 11.67 15.05 3.77
C LYS A 198 10.63 14.18 3.10
N ILE A 199 9.35 14.53 3.22
CA ILE A 199 8.23 13.82 2.59
C ILE A 199 8.02 14.34 1.16
N GLY A 200 7.79 13.41 0.23
CA GLY A 200 7.47 13.72 -1.18
C GLY A 200 8.66 14.16 -2.02
N GLY A 201 8.38 14.56 -3.25
CA GLY A 201 9.37 14.98 -4.23
C GLY A 201 9.96 13.83 -5.06
N ALA A 202 10.89 14.17 -5.95
CA ALA A 202 11.52 13.22 -6.86
C ALA A 202 12.29 12.12 -6.12
N PRO A 203 12.39 10.91 -6.68
CA PRO A 203 13.20 9.84 -6.11
C PRO A 203 14.69 10.23 -6.10
N VAL A 204 15.42 9.67 -5.13
CA VAL A 204 16.86 9.90 -4.94
C VAL A 204 17.66 8.65 -5.31
N LYS A 205 18.91 8.85 -5.69
CA LYS A 205 19.85 7.79 -6.07
C LYS A 205 21.02 7.74 -5.09
N PRO A 206 20.85 7.10 -3.93
CA PRO A 206 21.92 6.98 -2.94
C PRO A 206 23.04 6.03 -3.40
N TYR A 207 22.79 5.24 -4.46
CA TYR A 207 23.72 4.29 -5.07
C TYR A 207 23.90 4.58 -6.55
N GLU A 208 25.01 4.14 -7.12
CA GLU A 208 25.17 4.09 -8.57
C GLU A 208 24.32 2.96 -9.14
N VAL A 209 23.49 3.29 -10.13
CA VAL A 209 22.71 2.29 -10.86
C VAL A 209 23.48 1.90 -12.11
N ALA A 210 24.43 0.98 -11.95
CA ALA A 210 25.44 0.65 -12.96
C ALA A 210 24.96 -0.31 -14.07
N VAL A 211 23.81 -0.96 -13.90
CA VAL A 211 23.37 -2.00 -14.82
C VAL A 211 22.50 -1.41 -15.92
N SER A 212 23.11 -0.97 -17.00
CA SER A 212 22.49 -0.68 -18.30
C SER A 212 23.41 0.18 -19.16
N PHE A 213 23.13 0.28 -20.45
CA PHE A 213 23.84 1.13 -21.43
C PHE A 213 23.94 2.63 -21.06
N LYS A 214 23.25 3.07 -20.00
CA LYS A 214 23.35 4.43 -19.45
C LYS A 214 23.44 4.35 -17.92
N PRO A 215 24.64 4.28 -17.35
CA PRO A 215 24.81 4.36 -15.91
C PRO A 215 24.26 5.68 -15.39
N VAL A 216 23.53 5.64 -14.29
CA VAL A 216 23.00 6.81 -13.62
C VAL A 216 23.81 7.08 -12.38
N GLY A 217 24.48 8.21 -12.34
CA GLY A 217 25.35 8.61 -11.25
C GLY A 217 24.61 8.77 -9.92
N ARG A 218 25.36 8.62 -8.83
CA ARG A 218 24.92 8.79 -7.44
C ARG A 218 24.57 10.26 -7.16
N ASP A 219 23.53 10.51 -6.42
CA ASP A 219 23.19 11.84 -5.88
C ASP A 219 24.24 12.32 -4.87
N LYS A 220 24.18 13.60 -4.51
CA LYS A 220 25.06 14.24 -3.52
C LYS A 220 24.24 14.87 -2.38
N GLY A 221 24.92 15.15 -1.26
CA GLY A 221 24.32 15.86 -0.12
C GLY A 221 23.10 15.14 0.47
N ALA A 222 22.05 15.89 0.79
CA ALA A 222 20.84 15.39 1.43
C ALA A 222 20.14 14.22 0.70
N GLY A 223 20.29 14.13 -0.62
CA GLY A 223 19.73 13.04 -1.43
C GLY A 223 20.25 11.65 -1.03
N LEU A 224 21.45 11.56 -0.47
CA LEU A 224 22.06 10.32 -0.02
C LEU A 224 21.38 9.72 1.23
N TYR A 225 20.73 10.55 2.01
CA TYR A 225 20.27 10.23 3.37
C TYR A 225 18.74 10.24 3.52
N ARG A 226 18.01 10.32 2.41
CA ARG A 226 16.55 10.19 2.44
C ARG A 226 16.14 8.75 2.76
N ARG A 227 14.90 8.59 3.27
CA ARG A 227 14.30 7.27 3.51
C ARG A 227 14.36 6.40 2.26
N SER A 228 14.56 5.11 2.45
CA SER A 228 14.64 4.11 1.37
C SER A 228 13.38 4.06 0.50
N LEU A 229 12.22 4.45 1.05
CA LEU A 229 10.97 4.67 0.29
C LEU A 229 11.15 5.60 -0.91
N TYR A 230 12.07 6.56 -0.84
CA TYR A 230 12.35 7.51 -1.91
C TYR A 230 13.53 7.10 -2.79
N THR A 231 14.11 5.93 -2.60
CA THR A 231 15.21 5.43 -3.43
C THR A 231 14.69 5.10 -4.82
N PHE A 232 15.40 5.58 -5.85
CA PHE A 232 15.09 5.25 -7.22
C PHE A 232 15.27 3.75 -7.45
N TRP A 233 14.19 3.11 -7.88
CA TRP A 233 14.16 1.69 -8.19
C TRP A 233 14.17 1.47 -9.70
N LYS A 234 15.14 0.74 -10.20
CA LYS A 234 15.21 0.33 -11.60
C LYS A 234 15.06 -1.18 -11.70
N ARG A 235 14.07 -1.63 -12.46
CA ARG A 235 13.76 -3.06 -12.61
C ARG A 235 14.96 -3.89 -13.10
N THR A 236 15.80 -3.33 -13.97
CA THR A 236 16.97 -4.01 -14.57
C THR A 236 18.26 -3.86 -13.76
N GLY A 237 18.23 -3.13 -12.66
CA GLY A 237 19.38 -2.87 -11.80
C GLY A 237 18.90 -2.38 -10.44
N PRO A 238 18.46 -3.28 -9.54
CA PRO A 238 18.08 -2.90 -8.18
C PRO A 238 19.29 -2.33 -7.42
N ALA A 239 19.02 -1.61 -6.34
CA ALA A 239 20.08 -1.12 -5.48
C ALA A 239 20.89 -2.30 -4.92
N PRO A 240 22.24 -2.18 -4.77
CA PRO A 240 23.12 -3.30 -4.40
C PRO A 240 22.83 -3.95 -3.05
N VAL A 241 22.06 -3.27 -2.20
CA VAL A 241 21.74 -3.71 -0.82
C VAL A 241 20.24 -4.00 -0.63
N MET A 242 19.49 -4.04 -1.72
CA MET A 242 18.04 -4.30 -1.72
C MET A 242 17.69 -5.54 -2.53
#